data_0a27d3dc736b6b935046cfcb11595407
#
_entry.id   0a27d3dc736b6b935046cfcb11595407
#
_cell.length_a   1.000
_cell.length_b   1.000
_cell.length_c   1.000
_cell.angle_alpha   90.00
_cell.angle_beta   90.00
_cell.angle_gamma   90.00
#
_symmetry.space_group_name_H-M   'P 1'
#
loop_
_entity.id
_entity.type
_entity.pdbx_description
1 polymer ?
#
loop_
_entity_poly.entity_id
_entity_poly.type
_entity_poly.pdbx_seq_one_letter_code
_entity_poly.pdbx_strand_id
1 'polypeptide(L)'
;MTGPTIEQVVERVSLWRGDDVDVSILPGGLTNQNHVVRRGEDRFVVRIPGASTELLAVDRANERHNAEAASTTGISPRILEYLQDWSVMVLEYVDGETMSAERLRLASMPARIAASLRRLHAGPRFLHDFDMFRITEFYLGIVSEHGVRIPDGFLDRMDDVADVGRVLAVNALAPVPCHNDLLAENYIDDGRQLWIIDFEYSGNGDPCFELGDTAQECGYDAQQKAALCAAYFGGEVPVQLARMELYAMMADLGWTLWAAIQARISTIEFDFWSWAVERWDRAVAVMDGPGFSDLRRAATA
;
A
#
# COMPACT_ATOMS: atom_id res chain seq x y z
N MET A 1 -0.13 -19.04 -16.51
CA MET A 1 0.98 -18.91 -17.48
C MET A 1 2.13 -18.24 -16.73
N THR A 2 3.36 -18.70 -16.90
CA THR A 2 4.54 -18.03 -16.35
C THR A 2 4.67 -16.68 -17.06
N GLY A 3 4.87 -15.61 -16.30
CA GLY A 3 5.13 -14.27 -16.85
C GLY A 3 6.37 -14.23 -17.76
N PRO A 4 6.65 -13.09 -18.46
CA PRO A 4 7.82 -12.95 -19.29
C PRO A 4 9.10 -12.97 -18.46
N THR A 5 10.21 -13.44 -19.02
CA THR A 5 11.53 -13.25 -18.41
C THR A 5 12.03 -11.84 -18.67
N ILE A 6 13.01 -11.37 -17.88
CA ILE A 6 13.58 -10.03 -18.07
C ILE A 6 14.25 -9.88 -19.45
N GLU A 7 14.86 -10.95 -19.97
CA GLU A 7 15.48 -10.94 -21.30
C GLU A 7 14.43 -10.70 -22.38
N GLN A 8 13.27 -11.38 -22.30
CA GLN A 8 12.17 -11.18 -23.24
C GLN A 8 11.61 -9.74 -23.16
N VAL A 9 11.58 -9.16 -21.96
CA VAL A 9 11.14 -7.76 -21.76
C VAL A 9 12.14 -6.81 -22.39
N VAL A 10 13.45 -7.02 -22.14
CA VAL A 10 14.52 -6.17 -22.69
C VAL A 10 14.50 -6.14 -24.22
N GLU A 11 14.29 -7.30 -24.87
CA GLU A 11 14.19 -7.39 -26.34
C GLU A 11 12.98 -6.61 -26.91
N ARG A 12 11.91 -6.45 -26.12
CA ARG A 12 10.65 -5.87 -26.59
C ARG A 12 10.51 -4.37 -26.32
N VAL A 13 11.18 -3.86 -25.30
CA VAL A 13 11.11 -2.45 -24.92
C VAL A 13 11.73 -1.56 -25.98
N SER A 14 10.99 -0.52 -26.38
CA SER A 14 11.39 0.38 -27.46
C SER A 14 12.42 1.42 -27.04
N LEU A 15 12.45 1.79 -25.75
CA LEU A 15 13.31 2.84 -25.18
C LEU A 15 14.81 2.60 -25.41
N TRP A 16 15.24 1.35 -25.52
CA TRP A 16 16.64 0.98 -25.72
C TRP A 16 16.85 0.00 -26.88
N ARG A 17 15.91 0.00 -27.83
CA ARG A 17 16.00 -0.92 -29.00
C ARG A 17 17.27 -0.70 -29.80
N GLY A 18 18.10 -1.73 -29.85
CA GLY A 18 19.37 -1.72 -30.57
C GLY A 18 20.56 -1.21 -29.74
N ASP A 19 20.34 -0.83 -28.50
CA ASP A 19 21.39 -0.45 -27.57
C ASP A 19 21.78 -1.63 -26.67
N ASP A 20 23.03 -1.67 -26.22
CA ASP A 20 23.46 -2.57 -25.16
C ASP A 20 22.95 -2.05 -23.82
N VAL A 21 22.35 -2.92 -23.02
CA VAL A 21 21.86 -2.60 -21.68
C VAL A 21 22.38 -3.60 -20.65
N ASP A 22 22.70 -3.09 -19.47
CA ASP A 22 23.02 -3.91 -18.29
C ASP A 22 21.74 -4.09 -17.44
N VAL A 23 21.50 -5.33 -16.99
CA VAL A 23 20.35 -5.67 -16.16
C VAL A 23 20.82 -6.18 -14.81
N SER A 24 20.22 -5.68 -13.75
CA SER A 24 20.42 -6.18 -12.38
C SER A 24 19.09 -6.32 -11.64
N ILE A 25 19.01 -7.29 -10.73
CA ILE A 25 17.83 -7.46 -9.87
C ILE A 25 17.77 -6.26 -8.90
N LEU A 26 16.59 -5.67 -8.79
CA LEU A 26 16.26 -4.73 -7.71
C LEU A 26 15.57 -5.55 -6.61
N PRO A 27 16.26 -5.82 -5.48
CA PRO A 27 15.69 -6.62 -4.42
C PRO A 27 14.51 -5.92 -3.76
N GLY A 28 13.59 -6.71 -3.21
CA GLY A 28 12.36 -6.24 -2.57
C GLY A 28 11.12 -6.52 -3.43
N GLY A 29 9.94 -6.29 -2.83
CA GLY A 29 8.64 -6.61 -3.41
C GLY A 29 8.16 -8.03 -3.04
N LEU A 30 6.90 -8.12 -2.61
CA LEU A 30 6.25 -9.36 -2.19
C LEU A 30 5.30 -9.91 -3.26
N THR A 31 5.14 -9.20 -4.37
CA THR A 31 4.20 -9.51 -5.46
C THR A 31 4.82 -9.42 -6.84
N ASN A 32 5.82 -8.56 -7.05
CA ASN A 32 6.38 -8.25 -8.35
C ASN A 32 7.89 -8.53 -8.39
N GLN A 33 8.43 -8.75 -9.60
CA GLN A 33 9.86 -8.82 -9.83
C GLN A 33 10.34 -7.48 -10.41
N ASN A 34 11.27 -6.85 -9.72
CA ASN A 34 11.81 -5.56 -10.12
C ASN A 34 13.27 -5.68 -10.61
N HIS A 35 13.60 -4.98 -11.67
CA HIS A 35 14.93 -4.94 -12.24
C HIS A 35 15.36 -3.50 -12.53
N VAL A 36 16.63 -3.20 -12.34
CA VAL A 36 17.24 -1.97 -12.85
C VAL A 36 17.85 -2.28 -14.20
N VAL A 37 17.46 -1.53 -15.22
CA VAL A 37 18.05 -1.56 -16.55
C VAL A 37 18.87 -0.29 -16.73
N ARG A 38 20.14 -0.44 -17.16
CA ARG A 38 21.06 0.67 -17.42
C ARG A 38 21.38 0.74 -18.91
N ARG A 39 21.28 1.94 -19.48
CA ARG A 39 21.70 2.27 -20.83
C ARG A 39 22.66 3.44 -20.76
N GLY A 40 23.95 3.19 -20.80
CA GLY A 40 24.95 4.22 -20.52
C GLY A 40 24.77 4.81 -19.13
N GLU A 41 24.52 6.13 -19.06
CA GLU A 41 24.28 6.83 -17.80
C GLU A 41 22.80 6.77 -17.36
N ASP A 42 21.88 6.43 -18.26
CA ASP A 42 20.45 6.36 -17.96
C ASP A 42 20.12 5.09 -17.15
N ARG A 43 19.18 5.25 -16.20
CA ARG A 43 18.66 4.16 -15.38
C ARG A 43 17.14 4.09 -15.46
N PHE A 44 16.61 2.87 -15.48
CA PHE A 44 15.19 2.58 -15.55
C PHE A 44 14.85 1.47 -14.55
N VAL A 45 13.62 1.44 -14.10
CA VAL A 45 13.08 0.29 -13.36
C VAL A 45 12.11 -0.47 -14.25
N VAL A 46 12.35 -1.77 -14.41
CA VAL A 46 11.42 -2.68 -15.09
C VAL A 46 10.70 -3.48 -14.01
N ARG A 47 9.39 -3.36 -13.98
CA ARG A 47 8.50 -4.08 -13.05
C ARG A 47 7.71 -5.14 -13.81
N ILE A 48 7.96 -6.40 -13.48
CA ILE A 48 7.30 -7.58 -14.05
C ILE A 48 6.30 -8.07 -13.00
N PRO A 49 4.99 -8.15 -13.34
CA PRO A 49 3.97 -8.64 -12.41
C PRO A 49 4.23 -10.10 -12.01
N GLY A 50 3.97 -10.42 -10.74
CA GLY A 50 3.91 -11.80 -10.26
C GLY A 50 2.68 -12.55 -10.77
N ALA A 51 2.64 -13.85 -10.50
CA ALA A 51 1.53 -14.71 -10.85
C ALA A 51 0.38 -14.62 -9.80
N SER A 52 -0.84 -14.98 -10.21
CA SER A 52 -2.00 -15.16 -9.33
C SER A 52 -2.41 -13.90 -8.54
N THR A 53 -2.09 -12.72 -9.06
CA THR A 53 -2.39 -11.44 -8.38
C THR A 53 -3.89 -11.13 -8.35
N GLU A 54 -4.69 -11.81 -9.17
CA GLU A 54 -6.15 -11.77 -9.10
C GLU A 54 -6.73 -12.27 -7.76
N LEU A 55 -6.05 -13.22 -7.10
CA LEU A 55 -6.41 -13.69 -5.76
C LEU A 55 -6.07 -12.68 -4.67
N LEU A 56 -5.25 -11.69 -5.01
CA LEU A 56 -4.79 -10.63 -4.12
C LEU A 56 -5.54 -9.31 -4.34
N ALA A 57 -6.64 -9.30 -5.09
CA ALA A 57 -7.42 -8.12 -5.45
C ALA A 57 -6.64 -7.07 -6.26
N VAL A 58 -5.59 -7.46 -6.99
CA VAL A 58 -4.81 -6.55 -7.83
C VAL A 58 -5.39 -6.49 -9.24
N ASP A 59 -5.75 -5.28 -9.68
CA ASP A 59 -6.17 -4.97 -11.05
C ASP A 59 -5.06 -4.18 -11.76
N ARG A 60 -4.40 -4.79 -12.74
CA ARG A 60 -3.27 -4.20 -13.46
C ARG A 60 -3.64 -3.00 -14.33
N ALA A 61 -4.90 -2.91 -14.79
CA ALA A 61 -5.38 -1.73 -15.53
C ALA A 61 -5.58 -0.55 -14.58
N ASN A 62 -6.14 -0.82 -13.38
CA ASN A 62 -6.28 0.16 -12.32
C ASN A 62 -4.91 0.67 -11.85
N GLU A 63 -3.99 -0.24 -11.55
CA GLU A 63 -2.61 0.07 -11.15
C GLU A 63 -1.92 1.01 -12.14
N ARG A 64 -1.93 0.64 -13.44
CA ARG A 64 -1.33 1.45 -14.48
C ARG A 64 -1.94 2.86 -14.53
N HIS A 65 -3.28 2.95 -14.60
CA HIS A 65 -3.98 4.23 -14.66
C HIS A 65 -3.63 5.13 -13.47
N ASN A 66 -3.63 4.54 -12.27
CA ASN A 66 -3.39 5.27 -11.04
C ASN A 66 -1.93 5.71 -10.90
N ALA A 67 -0.96 4.88 -11.32
CA ALA A 67 0.45 5.26 -11.36
C ALA A 67 0.70 6.40 -12.37
N GLU A 68 0.05 6.36 -13.55
CA GLU A 68 0.08 7.48 -14.51
C GLU A 68 -0.50 8.75 -13.88
N ALA A 69 -1.66 8.69 -13.23
CA ALA A 69 -2.30 9.81 -12.56
C ALA A 69 -1.42 10.36 -11.41
N ALA A 70 -0.90 9.50 -10.55
CA ALA A 70 -0.01 9.87 -9.45
C ALA A 70 1.26 10.57 -9.95
N SER A 71 1.84 10.12 -11.07
CA SER A 71 3.05 10.73 -11.62
C SER A 71 2.86 12.18 -12.03
N THR A 72 1.64 12.59 -12.40
CA THR A 72 1.32 14.00 -12.73
C THR A 72 1.44 14.93 -11.53
N THR A 73 1.36 14.40 -10.32
CA THR A 73 1.54 15.17 -9.07
C THR A 73 3.01 15.40 -8.73
N GLY A 74 3.93 14.72 -9.43
CA GLY A 74 5.37 14.76 -9.16
C GLY A 74 5.77 14.04 -7.87
N ILE A 75 4.91 13.13 -7.36
CA ILE A 75 5.20 12.33 -6.15
C ILE A 75 5.52 10.87 -6.47
N SER A 76 5.29 10.45 -7.71
CA SER A 76 5.53 9.11 -8.21
C SER A 76 6.36 9.15 -9.49
N PRO A 77 7.23 8.15 -9.76
CA PRO A 77 7.94 8.05 -11.02
C PRO A 77 6.97 7.89 -12.20
N ARG A 78 7.39 8.39 -13.37
CA ARG A 78 6.60 8.27 -14.60
C ARG A 78 6.72 6.86 -15.18
N ILE A 79 5.63 6.38 -15.77
CA ILE A 79 5.66 5.23 -16.66
C ILE A 79 6.21 5.71 -18.01
N LEU A 80 7.36 5.19 -18.43
CA LEU A 80 8.02 5.57 -19.67
C LEU A 80 7.58 4.67 -20.82
N GLU A 81 7.32 3.40 -20.57
CA GLU A 81 6.76 2.44 -21.51
C GLU A 81 5.92 1.38 -20.78
N TYR A 82 4.89 0.88 -21.43
CA TYR A 82 4.02 -0.17 -20.91
C TYR A 82 3.81 -1.27 -21.94
N LEU A 83 4.18 -2.49 -21.57
CA LEU A 83 3.97 -3.67 -22.41
C LEU A 83 2.64 -4.32 -22.06
N GLN A 84 1.59 -3.94 -22.80
CA GLN A 84 0.19 -4.27 -22.53
C GLN A 84 -0.06 -5.78 -22.34
N ASP A 85 0.52 -6.63 -23.21
CA ASP A 85 0.28 -8.09 -23.20
C ASP A 85 0.80 -8.77 -21.92
N TRP A 86 1.74 -8.13 -21.23
CA TRP A 86 2.42 -8.65 -20.06
C TRP A 86 2.19 -7.82 -18.80
N SER A 87 1.48 -6.70 -18.93
CA SER A 87 1.31 -5.69 -17.87
C SER A 87 2.66 -5.24 -17.25
N VAL A 88 3.74 -5.25 -18.04
CA VAL A 88 5.06 -4.82 -17.59
C VAL A 88 5.18 -3.31 -17.69
N MET A 89 5.66 -2.68 -16.64
CA MET A 89 5.95 -1.25 -16.60
C MET A 89 7.44 -0.99 -16.68
N VAL A 90 7.83 -0.05 -17.54
CA VAL A 90 9.15 0.57 -17.52
C VAL A 90 9.00 1.94 -16.89
N LEU A 91 9.63 2.14 -15.76
CA LEU A 91 9.47 3.32 -14.91
C LEU A 91 10.75 4.16 -14.91
N GLU A 92 10.58 5.45 -14.70
CA GLU A 92 11.67 6.36 -14.37
C GLU A 92 12.36 5.87 -13.08
N TYR A 93 13.69 5.88 -13.09
CA TYR A 93 14.46 5.54 -11.90
C TYR A 93 14.49 6.75 -10.96
N VAL A 94 14.08 6.57 -9.73
CA VAL A 94 14.19 7.59 -8.69
C VAL A 94 15.55 7.44 -7.99
N ASP A 95 16.38 8.48 -8.10
CA ASP A 95 17.66 8.52 -7.41
C ASP A 95 17.49 8.97 -5.97
N GLY A 96 17.48 8.01 -5.07
CA GLY A 96 17.21 8.27 -3.65
C GLY A 96 17.45 7.02 -2.83
N GLU A 97 17.17 7.12 -1.55
CA GLU A 97 17.28 6.02 -0.60
C GLU A 97 15.91 5.44 -0.31
N THR A 98 15.75 4.14 -0.53
CA THR A 98 14.54 3.41 -0.09
C THR A 98 14.47 3.49 1.44
N MET A 99 13.29 3.86 1.94
CA MET A 99 13.10 4.06 3.36
C MET A 99 12.91 2.75 4.11
N SER A 100 13.11 2.78 5.41
CA SER A 100 12.76 1.72 6.36
C SER A 100 11.85 2.28 7.45
N ALA A 101 11.10 1.41 8.12
CA ALA A 101 10.24 1.81 9.24
C ALA A 101 11.03 2.58 10.32
N GLU A 102 12.29 2.19 10.61
CA GLU A 102 13.16 2.89 11.55
C GLU A 102 13.42 4.35 11.12
N ARG A 103 13.72 4.56 9.84
CA ARG A 103 13.98 5.91 9.31
C ARG A 103 12.70 6.76 9.26
N LEU A 104 11.56 6.16 8.93
CA LEU A 104 10.29 6.87 8.92
C LEU A 104 9.80 7.24 10.32
N ARG A 105 10.34 6.64 11.40
CA ARG A 105 10.07 7.04 12.79
C ARG A 105 10.84 8.27 13.27
N LEU A 106 11.76 8.82 12.48
CA LEU A 106 12.45 10.06 12.85
C LEU A 106 11.46 11.22 12.99
N ALA A 107 11.70 12.11 13.94
CA ALA A 107 10.77 13.18 14.33
C ALA A 107 10.35 14.13 13.17
N SER A 108 11.18 14.24 12.13
CA SER A 108 10.86 15.06 10.94
C SER A 108 9.96 14.35 9.93
N MET A 109 9.80 13.03 10.02
CA MET A 109 9.14 12.23 8.97
C MET A 109 7.61 12.39 8.93
N PRO A 110 6.87 12.48 10.04
CA PRO A 110 5.42 12.67 9.97
C PRO A 110 5.01 13.87 9.11
N ALA A 111 5.72 14.98 9.21
CA ALA A 111 5.44 16.16 8.38
C ALA A 111 5.80 15.97 6.90
N ARG A 112 6.91 15.25 6.61
CA ARG A 112 7.33 14.93 5.23
C ARG A 112 6.38 13.94 4.56
N ILE A 113 5.96 12.89 5.27
CA ILE A 113 4.94 11.94 4.81
C ILE A 113 3.64 12.68 4.52
N ALA A 114 3.14 13.48 5.47
CA ALA A 114 1.93 14.27 5.29
C ALA A 114 2.00 15.20 4.07
N ALA A 115 3.16 15.79 3.78
CA ALA A 115 3.36 16.64 2.61
C ALA A 115 3.25 15.85 1.30
N SER A 116 3.84 14.64 1.24
CA SER A 116 3.75 13.75 0.08
C SER A 116 2.31 13.26 -0.13
N LEU A 117 1.64 12.82 0.94
CA LEU A 117 0.25 12.36 0.86
C LEU A 117 -0.70 13.46 0.43
N ARG A 118 -0.58 14.68 0.95
CA ARG A 118 -1.41 15.80 0.49
C ARG A 118 -1.23 16.11 -1.00
N ARG A 119 -0.02 15.96 -1.54
CA ARG A 119 0.21 16.13 -2.98
C ARG A 119 -0.46 15.02 -3.79
N LEU A 120 -0.35 13.77 -3.35
CA LEU A 120 -1.02 12.63 -3.97
C LEU A 120 -2.54 12.84 -3.95
N HIS A 121 -3.11 13.13 -2.78
CA HIS A 121 -4.55 13.26 -2.56
C HIS A 121 -5.17 14.47 -3.27
N ALA A 122 -4.37 15.48 -3.62
CA ALA A 122 -4.81 16.61 -4.45
C ALA A 122 -4.69 16.32 -5.96
N GLY A 123 -4.22 15.14 -6.33
CA GLY A 123 -4.05 14.72 -7.72
C GLY A 123 -5.36 14.35 -8.42
N PRO A 124 -5.26 13.90 -9.67
CA PRO A 124 -6.40 13.39 -10.43
C PRO A 124 -7.04 12.18 -9.74
N ARG A 125 -8.38 12.07 -9.81
CA ARG A 125 -9.11 10.91 -9.30
C ARG A 125 -8.59 9.62 -9.93
N PHE A 126 -8.42 8.58 -9.12
CA PHE A 126 -8.04 7.24 -9.54
C PHE A 126 -9.21 6.50 -10.21
N LEU A 127 -8.91 5.41 -10.92
CA LEU A 127 -9.89 4.70 -11.74
C LEU A 127 -11.00 4.10 -10.88
N HIS A 128 -10.63 3.37 -9.83
CA HIS A 128 -11.57 2.68 -8.94
C HIS A 128 -11.50 3.23 -7.52
N ASP A 129 -12.57 3.01 -6.76
CA ASP A 129 -12.59 3.29 -5.33
C ASP A 129 -11.99 2.08 -4.58
N PHE A 130 -11.34 2.37 -3.44
CA PHE A 130 -10.80 1.38 -2.53
C PHE A 130 -11.56 1.43 -1.20
N ASP A 131 -11.92 0.26 -0.70
CA ASP A 131 -12.59 0.10 0.59
C ASP A 131 -12.08 -1.19 1.25
N MET A 132 -11.33 -1.08 2.34
CA MET A 132 -10.74 -2.24 3.03
C MET A 132 -11.81 -3.20 3.58
N PHE A 133 -13.02 -2.74 3.89
CA PHE A 133 -14.11 -3.63 4.28
C PHE A 133 -14.50 -4.55 3.12
N ARG A 134 -14.60 -4.01 1.90
CA ARG A 134 -14.91 -4.80 0.69
C ARG A 134 -13.75 -5.72 0.30
N ILE A 135 -12.53 -5.26 0.46
CA ILE A 135 -11.34 -6.10 0.26
C ILE A 135 -11.32 -7.26 1.27
N THR A 136 -11.66 -7.00 2.53
CA THR A 136 -11.79 -8.04 3.58
C THR A 136 -12.86 -9.08 3.20
N GLU A 137 -14.03 -8.64 2.73
CA GLU A 137 -15.09 -9.53 2.23
C GLU A 137 -14.61 -10.39 1.04
N PHE A 138 -13.90 -9.78 0.09
CA PHE A 138 -13.30 -10.47 -1.06
C PHE A 138 -12.30 -11.53 -0.61
N TYR A 139 -11.37 -11.20 0.28
CA TYR A 139 -10.39 -12.14 0.81
C TYR A 139 -11.02 -13.28 1.60
N LEU A 140 -12.08 -13.03 2.36
CA LEU A 140 -12.84 -14.09 3.04
C LEU A 140 -13.49 -15.05 2.03
N GLY A 141 -13.93 -14.55 0.89
CA GLY A 141 -14.38 -15.40 -0.24
C GLY A 141 -13.27 -16.32 -0.74
N ILE A 142 -12.07 -15.77 -1.00
CA ILE A 142 -10.88 -16.54 -1.41
C ILE A 142 -10.49 -17.57 -0.33
N VAL A 143 -10.48 -17.17 0.93
CA VAL A 143 -10.20 -18.04 2.08
C VAL A 143 -11.15 -19.24 2.09
N SER A 144 -12.45 -19.00 1.91
CA SER A 144 -13.47 -20.05 1.89
C SER A 144 -13.34 -20.97 0.67
N GLU A 145 -13.14 -20.40 -0.53
CA GLU A 145 -13.06 -21.15 -1.78
C GLU A 145 -11.81 -22.05 -1.84
N HIS A 146 -10.68 -21.54 -1.37
CA HIS A 146 -9.37 -22.20 -1.47
C HIS A 146 -8.94 -22.92 -0.18
N GLY A 147 -9.76 -22.92 0.87
CA GLY A 147 -9.44 -23.57 2.15
C GLY A 147 -8.18 -22.98 2.79
N VAL A 148 -8.02 -21.67 2.72
CA VAL A 148 -6.87 -20.95 3.31
C VAL A 148 -6.99 -20.95 4.84
N ARG A 149 -5.89 -21.26 5.53
CA ARG A 149 -5.82 -21.12 6.98
C ARG A 149 -5.79 -19.65 7.35
N ILE A 150 -6.62 -19.25 8.31
CA ILE A 150 -6.62 -17.92 8.93
C ILE A 150 -6.38 -18.04 10.45
N PRO A 151 -5.99 -16.97 11.15
CA PRO A 151 -5.84 -16.98 12.60
C PRO A 151 -7.13 -17.37 13.32
N ASP A 152 -6.99 -18.10 14.44
CA ASP A 152 -8.12 -18.52 15.26
C ASP A 152 -8.90 -17.31 15.80
N GLY A 153 -10.22 -17.37 15.80
CA GLY A 153 -11.08 -16.29 16.27
C GLY A 153 -11.29 -15.15 15.28
N PHE A 154 -10.69 -15.19 14.08
CA PHE A 154 -10.86 -14.11 13.09
C PHE A 154 -12.34 -13.87 12.75
N LEU A 155 -13.08 -14.93 12.46
CA LEU A 155 -14.51 -14.82 12.11
C LEU A 155 -15.38 -14.37 13.28
N ASP A 156 -14.96 -14.61 14.54
CA ASP A 156 -15.67 -14.19 15.74
C ASP A 156 -15.68 -12.66 15.92
N ARG A 157 -14.80 -11.95 15.20
CA ARG A 157 -14.67 -10.48 15.27
C ARG A 157 -15.43 -9.72 14.18
N MET A 158 -16.17 -10.41 13.32
CA MET A 158 -16.86 -9.76 12.20
C MET A 158 -17.96 -8.79 12.65
N ASP A 159 -18.54 -8.98 13.84
CA ASP A 159 -19.48 -8.02 14.41
C ASP A 159 -18.77 -6.72 14.83
N ASP A 160 -17.57 -6.80 15.41
CA ASP A 160 -16.75 -5.62 15.72
C ASP A 160 -16.36 -4.87 14.45
N VAL A 161 -15.98 -5.60 13.38
CA VAL A 161 -15.69 -5.03 12.07
C VAL A 161 -16.88 -4.29 11.48
N ALA A 162 -18.07 -4.91 11.54
CA ALA A 162 -19.31 -4.29 11.06
C ALA A 162 -19.66 -3.02 11.87
N ASP A 163 -19.44 -3.03 13.19
CA ASP A 163 -19.63 -1.87 14.06
C ASP A 163 -18.69 -0.73 13.68
N VAL A 164 -17.42 -1.02 13.48
CA VAL A 164 -16.43 -0.02 13.02
C VAL A 164 -16.83 0.55 11.66
N GLY A 165 -17.29 -0.28 10.73
CA GLY A 165 -17.78 0.19 9.43
C GLY A 165 -18.95 1.19 9.58
N ARG A 166 -19.91 0.92 10.50
CA ARG A 166 -21.00 1.85 10.79
C ARG A 166 -20.50 3.17 11.39
N VAL A 167 -19.54 3.11 12.30
CA VAL A 167 -18.93 4.30 12.91
C VAL A 167 -18.23 5.15 11.85
N LEU A 168 -17.39 4.54 10.99
CA LEU A 168 -16.63 5.23 9.96
C LEU A 168 -17.50 5.78 8.82
N ALA A 169 -18.70 5.24 8.62
CA ALA A 169 -19.67 5.77 7.68
C ALA A 169 -20.31 7.10 8.16
N VAL A 170 -20.29 7.37 9.48
CA VAL A 170 -20.78 8.64 10.03
C VAL A 170 -19.78 9.75 9.71
N ASN A 171 -20.23 10.83 9.07
CA ASN A 171 -19.39 11.96 8.68
C ASN A 171 -18.15 11.53 7.87
N ALA A 172 -18.30 10.53 6.98
CA ALA A 172 -17.23 10.06 6.13
C ALA A 172 -16.60 11.20 5.32
N LEU A 173 -15.29 11.21 5.23
CA LEU A 173 -14.57 12.20 4.41
C LEU A 173 -14.77 11.92 2.92
N ALA A 174 -14.66 12.97 2.11
CA ALA A 174 -14.68 12.79 0.65
C ALA A 174 -13.50 11.89 0.23
N PRO A 175 -13.74 10.87 -0.62
CA PRO A 175 -12.67 10.02 -1.11
C PRO A 175 -11.65 10.81 -1.92
N VAL A 176 -10.38 10.52 -1.69
CA VAL A 176 -9.23 11.11 -2.41
C VAL A 176 -8.39 9.99 -3.03
N PRO A 177 -7.54 10.29 -4.03
CA PRO A 177 -6.59 9.32 -4.58
C PRO A 177 -5.62 8.83 -3.48
N CYS A 178 -5.72 7.58 -3.06
CA CYS A 178 -4.90 6.96 -2.02
C CYS A 178 -4.05 5.82 -2.59
N HIS A 179 -2.89 5.61 -1.99
CA HIS A 179 -2.00 4.49 -2.32
C HIS A 179 -2.46 3.19 -1.69
N ASN A 180 -2.90 3.24 -0.44
CA ASN A 180 -3.50 2.17 0.38
C ASN A 180 -2.57 1.02 0.83
N ASP A 181 -1.28 1.04 0.47
CA ASP A 181 -0.29 0.02 0.83
C ASP A 181 1.07 0.70 1.09
N LEU A 182 1.10 1.55 2.10
CA LEU A 182 2.28 2.38 2.39
C LEU A 182 3.24 1.72 3.39
N LEU A 183 3.77 0.56 2.99
CA LEU A 183 4.97 0.00 3.58
C LEU A 183 6.13 1.01 3.51
N ALA A 184 7.05 0.96 4.46
CA ALA A 184 8.18 1.90 4.48
C ALA A 184 9.00 1.86 3.19
N GLU A 185 9.14 0.68 2.60
CA GLU A 185 9.89 0.42 1.38
C GLU A 185 9.24 1.04 0.13
N ASN A 186 7.97 1.44 0.21
CA ASN A 186 7.26 2.15 -0.85
C ASN A 186 7.55 3.67 -0.84
N TYR A 187 8.40 4.14 0.09
CA TYR A 187 8.93 5.51 0.09
C TYR A 187 10.40 5.54 -0.34
N ILE A 188 10.75 6.49 -1.22
CA ILE A 188 12.13 6.80 -1.61
C ILE A 188 12.43 8.25 -1.26
N ASP A 189 13.48 8.49 -0.47
CA ASP A 189 13.93 9.84 -0.10
C ASP A 189 15.04 10.30 -1.04
N ASP A 190 14.77 11.33 -1.84
CA ASP A 190 15.78 11.98 -2.71
C ASP A 190 16.52 13.15 -2.01
N GLY A 191 16.28 13.33 -0.70
CA GLY A 191 16.79 14.45 0.09
C GLY A 191 15.94 15.72 0.00
N ARG A 192 14.97 15.81 -0.92
CA ARG A 192 14.05 16.94 -1.09
C ARG A 192 12.62 16.57 -0.75
N GLN A 193 12.17 15.41 -1.23
CA GLN A 193 10.83 14.88 -0.99
C GLN A 193 10.87 13.37 -0.75
N LEU A 194 9.77 12.82 -0.26
CA LEU A 194 9.51 11.39 -0.26
C LEU A 194 8.70 11.06 -1.51
N TRP A 195 9.29 10.27 -2.40
CA TRP A 195 8.60 9.67 -3.53
C TRP A 195 7.80 8.47 -3.07
N ILE A 196 6.70 8.18 -3.75
CA ILE A 196 5.83 7.03 -3.49
C ILE A 196 5.84 6.14 -4.72
N ILE A 197 6.06 4.83 -4.51
CA ILE A 197 6.12 3.82 -5.56
C ILE A 197 5.16 2.68 -5.24
N ASP A 198 4.86 1.84 -6.23
CA ASP A 198 4.05 0.61 -6.08
C ASP A 198 2.56 0.83 -5.84
N PHE A 199 1.84 1.27 -6.87
CA PHE A 199 0.42 1.65 -6.82
C PHE A 199 -0.56 0.48 -7.03
N GLU A 200 -0.19 -0.78 -6.76
CA GLU A 200 -1.03 -1.94 -7.10
C GLU A 200 -2.33 -2.04 -6.30
N TYR A 201 -2.38 -1.46 -5.07
CA TYR A 201 -3.59 -1.38 -4.22
C TYR A 201 -4.25 0.00 -4.24
N SER A 202 -3.76 0.90 -5.09
CA SER A 202 -4.25 2.28 -5.12
C SER A 202 -5.70 2.39 -5.57
N GLY A 203 -6.40 3.35 -5.01
CA GLY A 203 -7.79 3.65 -5.31
C GLY A 203 -8.25 4.89 -4.56
N ASN A 204 -9.45 5.39 -4.86
CA ASN A 204 -9.97 6.53 -4.09
C ASN A 204 -10.55 6.04 -2.78
N GLY A 205 -10.12 6.60 -1.67
CA GLY A 205 -10.51 6.18 -0.33
C GLY A 205 -10.54 7.31 0.69
N ASP A 206 -10.91 6.97 1.92
CA ASP A 206 -10.83 7.91 3.06
C ASP A 206 -9.36 8.18 3.39
N PRO A 207 -8.90 9.44 3.42
CA PRO A 207 -7.51 9.75 3.74
C PRO A 207 -7.07 9.25 5.12
N CYS A 208 -8.01 9.05 6.06
CA CYS A 208 -7.68 8.47 7.36
C CYS A 208 -7.26 7.01 7.26
N PHE A 209 -7.72 6.24 6.24
CA PHE A 209 -7.22 4.90 5.99
C PHE A 209 -5.74 4.94 5.62
N GLU A 210 -5.38 5.76 4.65
CA GLU A 210 -4.00 5.95 4.19
C GLU A 210 -3.04 6.35 5.33
N LEU A 211 -3.47 7.31 6.17
CA LEU A 211 -2.69 7.73 7.34
C LEU A 211 -2.57 6.61 8.37
N GLY A 212 -3.65 5.85 8.59
CA GLY A 212 -3.69 4.74 9.53
C GLY A 212 -2.80 3.59 9.10
N ASP A 213 -2.88 3.18 7.85
CA ASP A 213 -2.05 2.16 7.23
C ASP A 213 -0.56 2.54 7.31
N THR A 214 -0.21 3.76 6.85
CA THR A 214 1.16 4.29 6.97
C THR A 214 1.68 4.25 8.40
N ALA A 215 0.89 4.72 9.37
CA ALA A 215 1.32 4.76 10.76
C ALA A 215 1.53 3.36 11.34
N GLN A 216 0.71 2.41 10.93
CA GLN A 216 0.79 1.02 11.39
C GLN A 216 2.02 0.33 10.80
N GLU A 217 2.24 0.47 9.49
CA GLU A 217 3.39 -0.13 8.80
C GLU A 217 4.74 0.51 9.22
N CYS A 218 4.74 1.79 9.57
CA CYS A 218 5.92 2.45 10.14
C CYS A 218 6.13 2.15 11.63
N GLY A 219 5.17 1.51 12.32
CA GLY A 219 5.23 1.24 13.75
C GLY A 219 5.23 2.53 14.60
N TYR A 220 4.36 3.48 14.26
CA TYR A 220 4.25 4.76 14.96
C TYR A 220 3.63 4.62 16.34
N ASP A 221 4.22 5.29 17.32
CA ASP A 221 3.62 5.48 18.64
C ASP A 221 2.47 6.53 18.60
N ALA A 222 1.76 6.70 19.72
CA ALA A 222 0.65 7.63 19.81
C ALA A 222 1.03 9.08 19.49
N GLN A 223 2.25 9.52 19.87
CA GLN A 223 2.73 10.87 19.57
C GLN A 223 3.00 11.05 18.09
N GLN A 224 3.61 10.06 17.44
CA GLN A 224 3.89 10.07 16.00
C GLN A 224 2.61 10.02 15.17
N LYS A 225 1.62 9.19 15.57
CA LYS A 225 0.28 9.14 14.97
C LYS A 225 -0.40 10.50 15.03
N ALA A 226 -0.42 11.14 16.21
CA ALA A 226 -0.98 12.47 16.38
C ALA A 226 -0.24 13.52 15.53
N ALA A 227 1.10 13.45 15.46
CA ALA A 227 1.91 14.34 14.65
C ALA A 227 1.63 14.19 13.14
N LEU A 228 1.50 12.94 12.63
CA LEU A 228 1.15 12.68 11.24
C LEU A 228 -0.24 13.22 10.90
N CYS A 229 -1.23 12.91 11.73
CA CYS A 229 -2.60 13.38 11.57
C CYS A 229 -2.69 14.91 11.59
N ALA A 230 -2.08 15.56 12.58
CA ALA A 230 -2.04 17.02 12.68
C ALA A 230 -1.31 17.67 11.51
N ALA A 231 -0.19 17.09 11.05
CA ALA A 231 0.55 17.59 9.90
C ALA A 231 -0.26 17.45 8.59
N TYR A 232 -1.06 16.42 8.45
CA TYR A 232 -1.89 16.22 7.27
C TYR A 232 -3.10 17.17 7.24
N PHE A 233 -3.85 17.30 8.35
CA PHE A 233 -5.07 18.12 8.41
C PHE A 233 -4.82 19.60 8.76
N GLY A 234 -3.60 19.96 9.12
CA GLY A 234 -3.20 21.35 9.42
C GLY A 234 -3.50 21.78 10.86
N GLY A 235 -3.65 20.84 11.80
CA GLY A 235 -3.89 21.12 13.22
C GLY A 235 -4.35 19.87 13.98
N GLU A 236 -4.58 20.02 15.28
CA GLU A 236 -5.13 18.94 16.09
C GLU A 236 -6.59 18.64 15.69
N VAL A 237 -6.85 17.42 15.31
CA VAL A 237 -8.16 16.95 14.80
C VAL A 237 -8.50 15.60 15.47
N PRO A 238 -9.01 15.61 16.71
CA PRO A 238 -9.24 14.38 17.49
C PRO A 238 -10.15 13.35 16.80
N VAL A 239 -11.15 13.82 16.06
CA VAL A 239 -12.08 12.95 15.30
C VAL A 239 -11.33 12.21 14.22
N GLN A 240 -10.53 12.91 13.41
CA GLN A 240 -9.74 12.30 12.34
C GLN A 240 -8.64 11.39 12.88
N LEU A 241 -8.04 11.72 14.02
CA LEU A 241 -7.09 10.82 14.68
C LEU A 241 -7.77 9.52 15.13
N ALA A 242 -8.96 9.61 15.72
CA ALA A 242 -9.73 8.42 16.10
C ALA A 242 -10.12 7.57 14.87
N ARG A 243 -10.54 8.22 13.78
CA ARG A 243 -10.82 7.54 12.50
C ARG A 243 -9.56 6.84 11.95
N MET A 244 -8.43 7.53 11.95
CA MET A 244 -7.14 6.99 11.53
C MET A 244 -6.75 5.74 12.33
N GLU A 245 -6.96 5.72 13.65
CA GLU A 245 -6.68 4.56 14.49
C GLU A 245 -7.62 3.38 14.22
N LEU A 246 -8.92 3.64 13.97
CA LEU A 246 -9.86 2.59 13.55
C LEU A 246 -9.50 2.03 12.18
N TYR A 247 -9.09 2.87 11.24
CA TYR A 247 -8.64 2.42 9.93
C TYR A 247 -7.30 1.67 9.98
N ALA A 248 -6.38 2.02 10.89
CA ALA A 248 -5.15 1.25 11.13
C ALA A 248 -5.47 -0.19 11.56
N MET A 249 -6.45 -0.36 12.46
CA MET A 249 -6.95 -1.70 12.84
C MET A 249 -7.56 -2.44 11.64
N MET A 250 -8.34 -1.74 10.79
CA MET A 250 -8.92 -2.35 9.59
C MET A 250 -7.87 -2.73 8.54
N ALA A 251 -6.80 -1.96 8.40
CA ALA A 251 -5.66 -2.32 7.57
C ALA A 251 -5.00 -3.62 8.07
N ASP A 252 -4.73 -3.73 9.38
CA ASP A 252 -4.23 -4.97 9.98
C ASP A 252 -5.12 -6.19 9.69
N LEU A 253 -6.45 -6.03 9.80
CA LEU A 253 -7.40 -7.12 9.50
C LEU A 253 -7.36 -7.55 8.03
N GLY A 254 -7.40 -6.61 7.11
CA GLY A 254 -7.35 -6.92 5.68
C GLY A 254 -6.03 -7.54 5.26
N TRP A 255 -4.91 -6.95 5.70
CA TRP A 255 -3.58 -7.47 5.41
C TRP A 255 -3.27 -8.80 6.11
N THR A 256 -3.94 -9.13 7.23
CA THR A 256 -3.92 -10.49 7.82
C THR A 256 -4.39 -11.53 6.81
N LEU A 257 -5.53 -11.29 6.16
CA LEU A 257 -6.09 -12.21 5.18
C LEU A 257 -5.22 -12.30 3.93
N TRP A 258 -4.72 -11.17 3.44
CA TRP A 258 -3.76 -11.12 2.33
C TRP A 258 -2.54 -12.00 2.61
N ALA A 259 -1.93 -11.82 3.77
CA ALA A 259 -0.76 -12.60 4.17
C ALA A 259 -1.08 -14.10 4.33
N ALA A 260 -2.25 -14.44 4.86
CA ALA A 260 -2.71 -15.83 4.95
C ALA A 260 -2.90 -16.46 3.55
N ILE A 261 -3.44 -15.71 2.59
CA ILE A 261 -3.55 -16.14 1.19
C ILE A 261 -2.15 -16.31 0.58
N GLN A 262 -1.25 -15.35 0.76
CA GLN A 262 0.15 -15.44 0.31
C GLN A 262 0.88 -16.65 0.91
N ALA A 263 0.68 -16.96 2.18
CA ALA A 263 1.26 -18.15 2.81
C ALA A 263 0.84 -19.46 2.10
N ARG A 264 -0.30 -19.44 1.39
CA ARG A 264 -0.83 -20.62 0.65
C ARG A 264 -0.36 -20.66 -0.80
N ILE A 265 -0.19 -19.49 -1.46
CA ILE A 265 0.01 -19.43 -2.93
C ILE A 265 1.39 -18.93 -3.34
N SER A 266 2.10 -18.17 -2.49
CA SER A 266 3.37 -17.54 -2.86
C SER A 266 4.51 -18.55 -3.02
N THR A 267 5.38 -18.26 -3.98
CA THR A 267 6.66 -18.95 -4.17
C THR A 267 7.85 -18.14 -3.61
N ILE A 268 7.57 -16.96 -3.04
CA ILE A 268 8.58 -16.10 -2.42
C ILE A 268 8.96 -16.68 -1.06
N GLU A 269 10.25 -16.76 -0.78
CA GLU A 269 10.79 -17.20 0.52
C GLU A 269 10.60 -16.10 1.57
N PHE A 270 9.42 -16.06 2.15
CA PHE A 270 9.03 -15.12 3.20
C PHE A 270 8.03 -15.80 4.15
N ASP A 271 8.12 -15.52 5.45
CA ASP A 271 7.19 -16.09 6.45
C ASP A 271 5.88 -15.27 6.51
N PHE A 272 5.07 -15.43 5.48
CA PHE A 272 3.75 -14.78 5.39
C PHE A 272 2.82 -15.17 6.53
N TRP A 273 2.95 -16.39 7.08
CA TRP A 273 2.08 -16.82 8.16
C TRP A 273 2.38 -16.07 9.47
N SER A 274 3.64 -15.99 9.86
CA SER A 274 4.03 -15.19 11.04
C SER A 274 3.65 -13.74 10.88
N TRP A 275 3.78 -13.20 9.67
CA TRP A 275 3.37 -11.83 9.34
C TRP A 275 1.85 -11.63 9.45
N ALA A 276 1.03 -12.62 9.02
CA ALA A 276 -0.42 -12.60 9.20
C ALA A 276 -0.81 -12.60 10.68
N VAL A 277 -0.17 -13.47 11.49
CA VAL A 277 -0.45 -13.56 12.92
C VAL A 277 -0.09 -12.26 13.66
N GLU A 278 1.04 -11.65 13.33
CA GLU A 278 1.44 -10.37 13.92
C GLU A 278 0.39 -9.28 13.70
N ARG A 279 -0.14 -9.14 12.46
CA ARG A 279 -1.18 -8.17 12.14
C ARG A 279 -2.48 -8.47 12.87
N TRP A 280 -2.86 -9.72 12.88
CA TRP A 280 -4.02 -10.17 13.63
C TRP A 280 -3.92 -9.82 15.12
N ASP A 281 -2.78 -10.08 15.75
CA ASP A 281 -2.57 -9.79 17.18
C ASP A 281 -2.65 -8.29 17.45
N ARG A 282 -2.17 -7.44 16.55
CA ARG A 282 -2.31 -5.97 16.64
C ARG A 282 -3.76 -5.54 16.56
N ALA A 283 -4.52 -6.07 15.61
CA ALA A 283 -5.94 -5.76 15.46
C ALA A 283 -6.76 -6.19 16.70
N VAL A 284 -6.51 -7.41 17.20
CA VAL A 284 -7.14 -7.92 18.44
C VAL A 284 -6.80 -7.05 19.64
N ALA A 285 -5.54 -6.64 19.79
CA ALA A 285 -5.12 -5.78 20.89
C ALA A 285 -5.89 -4.44 20.93
N VAL A 286 -6.25 -3.89 19.77
CA VAL A 286 -7.10 -2.69 19.68
C VAL A 286 -8.54 -3.03 20.09
N MET A 287 -9.13 -4.10 19.53
CA MET A 287 -10.53 -4.49 19.80
C MET A 287 -10.78 -4.89 21.24
N ASP A 288 -9.81 -5.60 21.88
CA ASP A 288 -9.89 -5.99 23.29
C ASP A 288 -9.43 -4.90 24.24
N GLY A 289 -8.86 -3.83 23.71
CA GLY A 289 -8.35 -2.72 24.49
C GLY A 289 -9.47 -1.95 25.22
N PRO A 290 -9.22 -1.48 26.46
CA PRO A 290 -10.23 -0.75 27.24
C PRO A 290 -10.67 0.56 26.57
N GLY A 291 -9.87 1.10 25.65
CA GLY A 291 -10.14 2.33 24.90
C GLY A 291 -11.01 2.13 23.64
N PHE A 292 -11.29 0.91 23.20
CA PHE A 292 -11.95 0.67 21.91
C PHE A 292 -13.35 1.34 21.80
N SER A 293 -14.14 1.29 22.88
CA SER A 293 -15.44 1.98 22.90
C SER A 293 -15.31 3.50 22.85
N ASP A 294 -14.27 4.06 23.48
CA ASP A 294 -14.00 5.50 23.48
C ASP A 294 -13.53 5.95 22.11
N LEU A 295 -12.67 5.16 21.46
CA LEU A 295 -12.19 5.38 20.11
C LEU A 295 -13.34 5.45 19.10
N ARG A 296 -14.29 4.49 19.16
CA ARG A 296 -15.49 4.50 18.31
C ARG A 296 -16.36 5.74 18.53
N ARG A 297 -16.53 6.19 19.78
CA ARG A 297 -17.27 7.43 20.06
C ARG A 297 -16.55 8.67 19.54
N ALA A 298 -15.23 8.74 19.74
CA ALA A 298 -14.44 9.88 19.30
C ALA A 298 -14.46 10.04 17.76
N ALA A 299 -14.53 8.94 17.02
CA ALA A 299 -14.58 8.96 15.56
C ALA A 299 -15.88 9.52 14.96
N THR A 300 -16.93 9.71 15.77
CA THR A 300 -18.24 10.24 15.35
C THR A 300 -18.60 11.58 15.98
N ALA A 301 -17.73 12.16 16.81
CA ALA A 301 -17.98 13.37 17.60
C ALA A 301 -18.10 14.66 16.76
#